data_b72242c8f788a21ecd1e7560c1f4f420
#
_entry.id   b72242c8f788a21ecd1e7560c1f4f420
#
_cell.length_a   1.000
_cell.length_b   1.000
_cell.length_c   1.000
_cell.angle_alpha   90.00
_cell.angle_beta   90.00
_cell.angle_gamma   90.00
#
_symmetry.space_group_name_H-M   'P 1'
#
loop_
_entity.id
_entity.type
_entity.pdbx_description
1 polymer ?
#
loop_
_entity_poly.entity_id
_entity_poly.type
_entity_poly.pdbx_seq_one_letter_code
_entity_poly.pdbx_strand_id
1 'polypeptide(L)'
;MLKILTTLAVLLGFSTTAVADYTFIVPQKPGGGTSVWAQIVATEMEKYLDEKIVIKHIRGARDIPGFNKFHNELQNDPKTIMVSHGGNGVSFLNEKVDYNYADYESVGLMNLNIIVASRKDHNPYGANKTAFAAGSGMIPEGIAMTLLKCGSGLTTEQYIDCFKRKVNWVKGMSGGERRLAFKRGELDGTRENPAAFKKN
;
A
#
# COMPACT_ATOMS: atom_id res chain seq x y z
N MET A 1 -66.08 -21.58 5.62
CA MET A 1 -65.27 -20.39 5.40
C MET A 1 -64.30 -20.11 6.57
N LEU A 2 -63.58 -21.13 7.06
CA LEU A 2 -62.69 -20.94 8.24
C LEU A 2 -61.37 -21.69 8.11
N LYS A 3 -60.83 -21.86 6.88
CA LYS A 3 -59.54 -22.54 6.63
C LYS A 3 -58.53 -21.72 5.86
N ILE A 4 -58.77 -20.42 5.60
CA ILE A 4 -57.85 -19.55 4.82
C ILE A 4 -57.08 -18.56 5.68
N LEU A 5 -57.38 -18.41 6.98
CA LEU A 5 -56.74 -17.43 7.84
C LEU A 5 -55.48 -17.92 8.58
N THR A 6 -55.12 -19.19 8.47
CA THR A 6 -53.97 -19.74 9.23
C THR A 6 -52.65 -19.82 8.43
N THR A 7 -52.66 -19.51 7.10
CA THR A 7 -51.47 -19.63 6.29
C THR A 7 -50.71 -18.29 6.10
N LEU A 8 -51.21 -17.17 6.62
CA LEU A 8 -50.60 -15.85 6.44
C LEU A 8 -49.75 -15.39 7.62
N ALA A 9 -49.63 -16.19 8.68
CA ALA A 9 -48.91 -15.79 9.90
C ALA A 9 -47.48 -16.33 10.00
N VAL A 10 -46.97 -17.08 9.04
CA VAL A 10 -45.60 -17.70 9.12
C VAL A 10 -44.55 -16.97 8.28
N LEU A 11 -44.91 -15.92 7.53
CA LEU A 11 -43.99 -15.18 6.64
C LEU A 11 -43.38 -13.90 7.26
N LEU A 12 -43.57 -13.68 8.53
CA LEU A 12 -43.08 -12.47 9.25
C LEU A 12 -42.02 -12.81 10.30
N GLY A 13 -40.91 -13.42 9.95
CA GLY A 13 -40.01 -13.78 11.04
C GLY A 13 -38.55 -14.10 10.76
N PHE A 14 -38.03 -13.84 9.60
CA PHE A 14 -36.56 -13.87 9.43
C PHE A 14 -36.08 -12.61 8.71
N SER A 15 -36.16 -11.48 9.42
CA SER A 15 -35.25 -10.39 9.16
C SER A 15 -33.88 -10.88 9.65
N THR A 16 -33.13 -11.57 8.81
CA THR A 16 -31.69 -11.68 9.00
C THR A 16 -31.20 -10.26 8.97
N THR A 17 -30.86 -9.69 10.12
CA THR A 17 -30.02 -8.50 10.18
C THR A 17 -28.78 -8.86 9.41
N ALA A 18 -28.63 -8.32 8.19
CA ALA A 18 -27.36 -8.38 7.50
C ALA A 18 -26.36 -7.68 8.42
N VAL A 19 -25.54 -8.47 9.08
CA VAL A 19 -24.40 -7.95 9.86
C VAL A 19 -23.52 -7.28 8.82
N ALA A 20 -23.40 -5.96 8.90
CA ALA A 20 -22.61 -5.20 7.95
C ALA A 20 -21.14 -5.50 8.22
N ASP A 21 -20.51 -6.21 7.31
CA ASP A 21 -19.09 -6.53 7.37
C ASP A 21 -18.21 -5.28 7.42
N TYR A 22 -17.08 -5.34 8.12
CA TYR A 22 -16.06 -4.32 7.99
C TYR A 22 -15.45 -4.32 6.60
N THR A 23 -15.06 -3.15 6.12
CA THR A 23 -14.38 -2.99 4.82
C THR A 23 -13.00 -2.37 5.02
N PHE A 24 -11.97 -3.05 4.56
CA PHE A 24 -10.63 -2.48 4.42
C PHE A 24 -10.44 -1.97 3.00
N ILE A 25 -10.24 -0.67 2.85
CA ILE A 25 -9.87 -0.05 1.56
C ILE A 25 -8.35 -0.08 1.44
N VAL A 26 -7.86 -0.78 0.43
CA VAL A 26 -6.42 -0.84 0.10
C VAL A 26 -6.19 -0.11 -1.22
N PRO A 27 -5.45 1.03 -1.24
CA PRO A 27 -5.31 1.85 -2.44
C PRO A 27 -4.32 1.28 -3.46
N GLN A 28 -3.98 0.00 -3.36
CA GLN A 28 -2.99 -0.69 -4.17
C GLN A 28 -3.52 -1.97 -4.79
N LYS A 29 -2.75 -2.54 -5.72
CA LYS A 29 -3.09 -3.83 -6.35
C LYS A 29 -3.07 -4.97 -5.34
N PRO A 30 -3.93 -5.99 -5.50
CA PRO A 30 -3.83 -7.25 -4.76
C PRO A 30 -2.42 -7.85 -4.84
N GLY A 31 -1.99 -8.53 -3.78
CA GLY A 31 -0.68 -9.20 -3.70
C GLY A 31 0.52 -8.27 -3.45
N GLY A 32 0.32 -6.97 -3.37
CA GLY A 32 1.34 -6.03 -2.89
C GLY A 32 1.54 -6.13 -1.36
N GLY A 33 2.61 -5.51 -0.86
CA GLY A 33 2.95 -5.55 0.57
C GLY A 33 1.81 -5.09 1.48
N THR A 34 1.20 -3.95 1.18
CA THR A 34 0.05 -3.42 1.94
C THR A 34 -1.16 -4.36 1.89
N SER A 35 -1.44 -4.97 0.71
CA SER A 35 -2.51 -5.95 0.55
C SER A 35 -2.29 -7.19 1.42
N VAL A 36 -1.06 -7.71 1.46
CA VAL A 36 -0.72 -8.86 2.31
C VAL A 36 -0.89 -8.53 3.79
N TRP A 37 -0.45 -7.35 4.20
CA TRP A 37 -0.63 -6.90 5.58
C TRP A 37 -2.10 -6.67 5.93
N ALA A 38 -2.87 -6.05 5.05
CA ALA A 38 -4.31 -5.90 5.23
C ALA A 38 -4.98 -7.27 5.45
N GLN A 39 -4.59 -8.29 4.68
CA GLN A 39 -5.11 -9.66 4.83
C GLN A 39 -4.73 -10.27 6.19
N ILE A 40 -3.47 -10.11 6.63
CA ILE A 40 -3.02 -10.62 7.93
C ILE A 40 -3.80 -9.95 9.06
N VAL A 41 -3.89 -8.63 9.03
CA VAL A 41 -4.61 -7.86 10.06
C VAL A 41 -6.10 -8.22 10.07
N ALA A 42 -6.74 -8.30 8.91
CA ALA A 42 -8.14 -8.70 8.79
C ALA A 42 -8.37 -10.10 9.41
N THR A 43 -7.54 -11.07 9.04
CA THR A 43 -7.64 -12.45 9.55
C THR A 43 -7.46 -12.51 11.07
N GLU A 44 -6.56 -11.70 11.64
CA GLU A 44 -6.38 -11.67 13.08
C GLU A 44 -7.54 -10.94 13.79
N MET A 45 -8.02 -9.83 13.24
CA MET A 45 -9.13 -9.07 13.81
C MET A 45 -10.44 -9.86 13.81
N GLU A 46 -10.72 -10.62 12.74
CA GLU A 46 -11.92 -11.49 12.65
C GLU A 46 -12.03 -12.52 13.78
N LYS A 47 -10.93 -12.84 14.47
CA LYS A 47 -10.95 -13.73 15.64
C LYS A 47 -11.60 -13.10 16.88
N TYR A 48 -11.70 -11.78 16.89
CA TYR A 48 -12.22 -10.98 18.00
C TYR A 48 -13.50 -10.22 17.65
N LEU A 49 -13.90 -10.27 16.37
CA LEU A 49 -15.10 -9.65 15.85
C LEU A 49 -16.08 -10.75 15.43
N ASP A 50 -17.35 -10.58 15.72
CA ASP A 50 -18.42 -11.47 15.20
C ASP A 50 -18.78 -11.13 13.73
N GLU A 51 -17.87 -10.46 13.01
CA GLU A 51 -18.08 -9.91 11.68
C GLU A 51 -16.88 -10.23 10.78
N LYS A 52 -17.13 -10.27 9.47
CA LYS A 52 -16.09 -10.44 8.48
C LYS A 52 -15.46 -9.11 8.06
N ILE A 53 -14.23 -9.17 7.58
CA ILE A 53 -13.53 -8.03 7.03
C ILE A 53 -13.31 -8.23 5.53
N VAL A 54 -13.99 -7.42 4.73
CA VAL A 54 -13.88 -7.45 3.26
C VAL A 54 -12.79 -6.51 2.81
N ILE A 55 -11.81 -7.00 2.04
CA ILE A 55 -10.73 -6.18 1.49
C ILE A 55 -11.10 -5.72 0.09
N LYS A 56 -11.24 -4.40 -0.10
CA LYS A 56 -11.50 -3.76 -1.39
C LYS A 56 -10.26 -3.01 -1.88
N HIS A 57 -9.82 -3.34 -3.09
CA HIS A 57 -8.68 -2.69 -3.73
C HIS A 57 -9.13 -1.57 -4.66
N ILE A 58 -8.74 -0.32 -4.36
CA ILE A 58 -9.01 0.87 -5.20
C ILE A 58 -7.67 1.43 -5.66
N ARG A 59 -7.14 0.85 -6.73
CA ARG A 59 -5.81 1.17 -7.24
C ARG A 59 -5.79 2.44 -8.09
N GLY A 60 -4.63 3.06 -8.16
CA GLY A 60 -4.36 4.18 -9.08
C GLY A 60 -2.96 4.73 -8.88
N ALA A 61 -2.61 5.73 -9.69
CA ALA A 61 -1.31 6.37 -9.61
C ALA A 61 -1.08 6.96 -8.21
N ARG A 62 0.05 6.59 -7.59
CA ARG A 62 0.46 7.06 -6.26
C ARG A 62 -0.58 6.85 -5.16
N ASP A 63 -1.48 5.87 -5.35
CA ASP A 63 -2.57 5.52 -4.44
C ASP A 63 -3.65 6.62 -4.26
N ILE A 64 -3.52 7.75 -4.97
CA ILE A 64 -4.41 8.93 -4.88
C ILE A 64 -5.87 8.58 -5.12
N PRO A 65 -6.26 7.82 -6.17
CA PRO A 65 -7.66 7.51 -6.41
C PRO A 65 -8.34 6.75 -5.27
N GLY A 66 -7.61 5.85 -4.60
CA GLY A 66 -8.12 5.13 -3.45
C GLY A 66 -8.39 6.04 -2.26
N PHE A 67 -7.47 6.96 -1.98
CA PHE A 67 -7.62 7.95 -0.92
C PHE A 67 -8.72 8.97 -1.22
N ASN A 68 -8.78 9.50 -2.44
CA ASN A 68 -9.85 10.43 -2.83
C ASN A 68 -11.23 9.77 -2.69
N LYS A 69 -11.37 8.51 -3.13
CA LYS A 69 -12.63 7.78 -2.98
C LYS A 69 -12.99 7.55 -1.51
N PHE A 70 -12.01 7.17 -0.69
CA PHE A 70 -12.24 7.01 0.74
C PHE A 70 -12.70 8.33 1.36
N HIS A 71 -11.99 9.42 1.10
CA HIS A 71 -12.32 10.75 1.64
C HIS A 71 -13.70 11.23 1.19
N ASN A 72 -14.01 11.15 -0.10
CA ASN A 72 -15.22 11.72 -0.65
C ASN A 72 -16.49 10.89 -0.37
N GLU A 73 -16.37 9.56 -0.26
CA GLU A 73 -17.52 8.68 -0.26
C GLU A 73 -17.62 7.75 0.97
N LEU A 74 -16.50 7.41 1.62
CA LEU A 74 -16.46 6.28 2.55
C LEU A 74 -16.02 6.64 3.97
N GLN A 75 -15.41 7.80 4.20
CA GLN A 75 -14.83 8.16 5.50
C GLN A 75 -15.83 8.26 6.65
N ASN A 76 -17.11 8.47 6.35
CA ASN A 76 -18.18 8.57 7.34
C ASN A 76 -18.82 7.21 7.67
N ASP A 77 -18.42 6.15 6.99
CA ASP A 77 -18.88 4.79 7.33
C ASP A 77 -18.02 4.24 8.47
N PRO A 78 -18.60 4.00 9.67
CA PRO A 78 -17.84 3.57 10.84
C PRO A 78 -17.24 2.16 10.70
N LYS A 79 -17.64 1.41 9.68
CA LYS A 79 -17.11 0.07 9.38
C LYS A 79 -16.11 0.06 8.22
N THR A 80 -15.77 1.22 7.68
CA THR A 80 -14.80 1.34 6.58
C THR A 80 -13.49 1.94 7.08
N ILE A 81 -12.38 1.21 6.87
CA ILE A 81 -11.03 1.57 7.31
C ILE A 81 -10.10 1.66 6.10
N MET A 82 -9.36 2.77 5.97
CA MET A 82 -8.28 2.89 4.99
C MET A 82 -7.02 2.20 5.51
N VAL A 83 -6.50 1.23 4.76
CA VAL A 83 -5.23 0.55 5.07
C VAL A 83 -4.18 0.98 4.06
N SER A 84 -3.19 1.69 4.55
CA SER A 84 -2.19 2.36 3.71
C SER A 84 -0.78 2.20 4.27
N HIS A 85 0.23 2.58 3.51
CA HIS A 85 1.61 2.71 3.98
C HIS A 85 2.02 4.19 4.08
N GLY A 86 2.99 4.50 4.95
CA GLY A 86 3.40 5.87 5.24
C GLY A 86 3.94 6.68 4.04
N GLY A 87 4.33 6.01 2.93
CA GLY A 87 4.76 6.70 1.71
C GLY A 87 3.67 7.54 1.02
N ASN A 88 2.41 7.31 1.34
CA ASN A 88 1.29 8.07 0.75
C ASN A 88 1.19 9.50 1.28
N GLY A 89 1.74 9.79 2.46
CA GLY A 89 1.87 11.15 2.98
C GLY A 89 2.61 12.10 2.04
N VAL A 90 3.51 11.56 1.22
CA VAL A 90 4.22 12.35 0.22
C VAL A 90 3.32 12.81 -0.92
N SER A 91 2.40 11.96 -1.36
CA SER A 91 1.42 12.35 -2.39
C SER A 91 0.54 13.50 -1.89
N PHE A 92 0.12 13.46 -0.64
CA PHE A 92 -0.61 14.55 0.00
C PHE A 92 0.16 15.88 -0.02
N LEU A 93 1.47 15.86 0.19
CA LEU A 93 2.29 17.08 0.23
C LEU A 93 2.61 17.66 -1.15
N ASN A 94 2.70 16.84 -2.17
CA ASN A 94 3.28 17.20 -3.47
C ASN A 94 2.30 17.13 -4.65
N GLU A 95 1.10 16.60 -4.47
CA GLU A 95 0.12 16.39 -5.54
C GLU A 95 -1.19 17.10 -5.23
N LYS A 96 -1.98 17.35 -6.27
CA LYS A 96 -3.36 17.79 -6.09
C LYS A 96 -4.20 16.58 -5.67
N VAL A 97 -4.67 16.59 -4.43
CA VAL A 97 -5.50 15.53 -3.83
C VAL A 97 -6.75 16.14 -3.20
N ASP A 98 -7.77 15.32 -2.98
CA ASP A 98 -9.01 15.74 -2.35
C ASP A 98 -9.01 15.54 -0.83
N TYR A 99 -8.06 14.80 -0.29
CA TYR A 99 -7.98 14.39 1.11
C TYR A 99 -6.94 15.17 1.90
N ASN A 100 -7.16 15.25 3.21
CA ASN A 100 -6.20 15.74 4.18
C ASN A 100 -6.03 14.69 5.28
N TYR A 101 -4.79 14.29 5.56
CA TYR A 101 -4.51 13.31 6.62
C TYR A 101 -4.91 13.80 8.02
N ALA A 102 -4.98 15.10 8.26
CA ALA A 102 -5.43 15.66 9.53
C ALA A 102 -6.92 15.42 9.80
N ASP A 103 -7.69 15.06 8.78
CA ASP A 103 -9.13 14.79 8.91
C ASP A 103 -9.41 13.33 9.32
N TYR A 104 -8.36 12.50 9.45
CA TYR A 104 -8.51 11.08 9.76
C TYR A 104 -8.07 10.74 11.17
N GLU A 105 -8.81 9.83 11.79
CA GLU A 105 -8.39 9.19 13.03
C GLU A 105 -7.54 7.96 12.73
N SER A 106 -6.44 7.79 13.48
CA SER A 106 -5.57 6.62 13.36
C SER A 106 -6.12 5.48 14.22
N VAL A 107 -6.55 4.41 13.57
CA VAL A 107 -6.99 3.17 14.25
C VAL A 107 -5.79 2.37 14.77
N GLY A 108 -4.68 2.42 14.07
CA GLY A 108 -3.46 1.71 14.45
C GLY A 108 -2.30 2.00 13.53
N LEU A 109 -1.09 1.88 14.07
CA LEU A 109 0.16 2.04 13.33
C LEU A 109 1.01 0.78 13.48
N MET A 110 1.54 0.30 12.36
CA MET A 110 2.45 -0.83 12.35
C MET A 110 3.78 -0.45 11.71
N ASN A 111 4.87 -0.73 12.43
CA ASN A 111 6.22 -0.48 11.92
C ASN A 111 6.61 -1.58 10.93
N LEU A 112 6.88 -1.18 9.68
CA LEU A 112 7.38 -2.08 8.64
C LEU A 112 8.79 -1.68 8.25
N ASN A 113 9.75 -2.56 8.56
CA ASN A 113 11.11 -2.39 8.09
C ASN A 113 11.17 -2.54 6.57
N ILE A 114 12.08 -1.79 5.96
CA ILE A 114 12.36 -1.83 4.51
C ILE A 114 13.78 -2.34 4.33
N ILE A 115 13.94 -3.29 3.42
CA ILE A 115 15.24 -3.75 2.93
C ILE A 115 15.46 -3.16 1.54
N VAL A 116 16.61 -2.58 1.32
CA VAL A 116 17.13 -2.27 -0.02
C VAL A 116 18.05 -3.41 -0.40
N ALA A 117 17.67 -4.13 -1.44
CA ALA A 117 18.42 -5.26 -1.96
C ALA A 117 19.10 -4.90 -3.28
N SER A 118 20.33 -5.35 -3.45
CA SER A 118 21.07 -5.28 -4.71
C SER A 118 21.35 -6.70 -5.23
N ARG A 119 21.51 -6.84 -6.54
CA ARG A 119 21.98 -8.08 -7.14
C ARG A 119 23.41 -8.37 -6.69
N LYS A 120 23.78 -9.66 -6.60
CA LYS A 120 25.13 -10.08 -6.19
C LYS A 120 26.22 -9.63 -7.17
N ASP A 121 25.88 -9.55 -8.46
CA ASP A 121 26.75 -9.14 -9.56
C ASP A 121 26.77 -7.62 -9.77
N HIS A 122 26.05 -6.84 -8.98
CA HIS A 122 26.01 -5.40 -9.07
C HIS A 122 26.51 -4.74 -7.77
N ASN A 123 27.55 -3.91 -7.89
CA ASN A 123 28.01 -3.11 -6.75
C ASN A 123 27.16 -1.84 -6.61
N PRO A 124 26.29 -1.75 -5.59
CA PRO A 124 25.43 -0.59 -5.40
C PRO A 124 26.21 0.68 -5.03
N TYR A 125 27.44 0.54 -4.55
CA TYR A 125 28.34 1.67 -4.22
C TYR A 125 29.24 2.10 -5.38
N GLY A 126 29.28 1.30 -6.45
CA GLY A 126 30.15 1.52 -7.60
C GLY A 126 29.76 2.74 -8.45
N ALA A 127 30.62 3.09 -9.38
CA ALA A 127 30.42 4.20 -10.30
C ALA A 127 29.30 3.97 -11.33
N ASN A 128 29.00 2.71 -11.63
CA ASN A 128 27.99 2.35 -12.62
C ASN A 128 26.59 2.82 -12.20
N LYS A 129 25.80 3.21 -13.20
CA LYS A 129 24.41 3.59 -13.00
C LYS A 129 23.60 2.39 -12.53
N THR A 130 22.80 2.57 -11.49
CA THR A 130 21.97 1.52 -10.89
C THR A 130 20.54 1.66 -11.37
N ALA A 131 19.98 0.64 -12.01
CA ALA A 131 18.56 0.53 -12.31
C ALA A 131 17.80 0.11 -11.04
N PHE A 132 17.00 1.02 -10.50
CA PHE A 132 16.27 0.83 -9.26
C PHE A 132 14.80 1.21 -9.41
N ALA A 133 13.90 0.36 -8.95
CA ALA A 133 12.47 0.65 -8.90
C ALA A 133 11.96 0.68 -7.46
N ALA A 134 11.19 1.72 -7.16
CA ALA A 134 10.49 1.87 -5.89
C ALA A 134 8.98 1.94 -6.08
N GLY A 135 8.22 1.85 -4.98
CA GLY A 135 6.77 1.94 -5.00
C GLY A 135 6.25 3.37 -5.16
N SER A 136 4.95 3.51 -4.98
CA SER A 136 4.31 4.81 -4.79
C SER A 136 4.94 5.51 -3.57
N GLY A 137 5.11 6.79 -3.61
CA GLY A 137 5.68 7.56 -2.50
C GLY A 137 7.20 7.74 -2.47
N MET A 138 7.95 6.89 -3.05
CA MET A 138 9.36 6.91 -3.49
C MET A 138 10.44 7.72 -2.73
N ILE A 139 10.12 8.57 -1.76
CA ILE A 139 11.11 9.47 -1.14
C ILE A 139 12.11 8.72 -0.27
N PRO A 140 11.72 7.85 0.67
CA PRO A 140 12.69 7.15 1.52
C PRO A 140 13.68 6.32 0.70
N GLU A 141 13.21 5.65 -0.33
CA GLU A 141 14.04 4.84 -1.22
C GLU A 141 14.95 5.72 -2.09
N GLY A 142 14.43 6.85 -2.58
CA GLY A 142 15.22 7.82 -3.33
C GLY A 142 16.33 8.42 -2.48
N ILE A 143 16.06 8.80 -1.25
CA ILE A 143 17.06 9.29 -0.30
C ILE A 143 18.10 8.20 -0.02
N ALA A 144 17.67 6.98 0.29
CA ALA A 144 18.59 5.87 0.56
C ALA A 144 19.51 5.62 -0.64
N MET A 145 18.98 5.54 -1.85
CA MET A 145 19.78 5.33 -3.07
C MET A 145 20.71 6.52 -3.35
N THR A 146 20.26 7.75 -3.08
CA THR A 146 21.10 8.93 -3.24
C THR A 146 22.29 8.90 -2.27
N LEU A 147 22.04 8.59 -1.01
CA LEU A 147 23.11 8.47 -0.01
C LEU A 147 24.08 7.33 -0.34
N LEU A 148 23.58 6.18 -0.77
CA LEU A 148 24.41 5.05 -1.18
C LEU A 148 25.32 5.38 -2.39
N LYS A 149 24.81 6.15 -3.35
CA LYS A 149 25.52 6.46 -4.60
C LYS A 149 26.40 7.71 -4.52
N CYS A 150 26.00 8.68 -3.71
CA CYS A 150 26.57 10.01 -3.72
C CYS A 150 27.31 10.35 -2.41
N GLY A 151 27.12 9.57 -1.35
CA GLY A 151 27.67 9.87 -0.04
C GLY A 151 26.83 10.92 0.70
N SER A 152 27.43 11.49 1.75
CA SER A 152 26.83 12.55 2.58
C SER A 152 27.57 13.89 2.39
N GLY A 153 26.93 14.97 2.86
CA GLY A 153 27.58 16.30 2.90
C GLY A 153 27.48 17.12 1.60
N LEU A 154 26.63 16.72 0.67
CA LEU A 154 26.38 17.49 -0.55
C LEU A 154 25.23 18.48 -0.38
N THR A 155 25.18 19.53 -1.20
CA THR A 155 24.00 20.41 -1.30
C THR A 155 22.84 19.69 -1.98
N THR A 156 21.64 20.24 -1.89
CA THR A 156 20.44 19.68 -2.58
C THR A 156 20.66 19.56 -4.09
N GLU A 157 21.23 20.57 -4.72
CA GLU A 157 21.50 20.59 -6.16
C GLU A 157 22.52 19.51 -6.55
N GLN A 158 23.57 19.34 -5.75
CA GLN A 158 24.58 18.31 -5.94
C GLN A 158 23.99 16.91 -5.79
N TYR A 159 23.07 16.70 -4.83
CA TYR A 159 22.36 15.43 -4.68
C TYR A 159 21.46 15.14 -5.89
N ILE A 160 20.70 16.11 -6.36
CA ILE A 160 19.83 15.95 -7.54
C ILE A 160 20.66 15.60 -8.79
N ASP A 161 21.76 16.29 -9.03
CA ASP A 161 22.64 16.02 -10.17
C ASP A 161 23.28 14.62 -10.06
N CYS A 162 23.83 14.30 -8.90
CA CYS A 162 24.41 12.97 -8.66
C CYS A 162 23.39 11.85 -8.86
N PHE A 163 22.18 12.00 -8.31
CA PHE A 163 21.10 11.00 -8.47
C PHE A 163 20.75 10.80 -9.93
N LYS A 164 20.55 11.87 -10.72
CA LYS A 164 20.26 11.79 -12.15
C LYS A 164 21.35 11.06 -12.94
N ARG A 165 22.60 11.25 -12.57
CA ARG A 165 23.73 10.59 -13.21
C ARG A 165 23.90 9.12 -12.82
N LYS A 166 23.67 8.79 -11.54
CA LYS A 166 24.03 7.48 -10.97
C LYS A 166 22.84 6.53 -10.76
N VAL A 167 21.59 7.00 -10.83
CA VAL A 167 20.42 6.17 -10.65
C VAL A 167 19.52 6.23 -11.88
N ASN A 168 19.20 5.05 -12.41
CA ASN A 168 18.14 4.90 -13.40
C ASN A 168 16.85 4.54 -12.64
N TRP A 169 16.04 5.55 -12.36
CA TRP A 169 14.84 5.42 -11.53
C TRP A 169 13.64 4.95 -12.34
N VAL A 170 13.24 3.69 -12.14
CA VAL A 170 12.09 3.08 -12.81
C VAL A 170 10.82 3.33 -12.00
N LYS A 171 9.85 4.02 -12.62
CA LYS A 171 8.58 4.42 -11.98
C LYS A 171 7.43 3.50 -12.38
N GLY A 172 6.39 3.47 -11.59
CA GLY A 172 5.09 2.87 -11.93
C GLY A 172 4.99 1.36 -11.71
N MET A 173 6.02 0.70 -11.23
CA MET A 173 5.97 -0.73 -10.92
C MET A 173 5.28 -0.99 -9.56
N SER A 174 4.36 -1.92 -9.54
CA SER A 174 3.85 -2.51 -8.29
C SER A 174 4.91 -3.39 -7.62
N GLY A 175 4.72 -3.74 -6.35
CA GLY A 175 5.64 -4.61 -5.62
C GLY A 175 5.89 -5.96 -6.31
N GLY A 176 4.86 -6.57 -6.91
CA GLY A 176 5.00 -7.81 -7.67
C GLY A 176 5.80 -7.64 -8.96
N GLU A 177 5.51 -6.60 -9.73
CA GLU A 177 6.24 -6.28 -10.97
C GLU A 177 7.72 -6.01 -10.70
N ARG A 178 8.05 -5.25 -9.64
CA ARG A 178 9.45 -5.02 -9.24
C ARG A 178 10.19 -6.31 -8.89
N ARG A 179 9.56 -7.20 -8.13
CA ARG A 179 10.17 -8.49 -7.78
C ARG A 179 10.48 -9.32 -9.03
N LEU A 180 9.55 -9.38 -9.96
CA LEU A 180 9.76 -10.08 -11.23
C LEU A 180 10.86 -9.44 -12.06
N ALA A 181 10.87 -8.12 -12.21
CA ALA A 181 11.90 -7.38 -12.92
C ALA A 181 13.29 -7.58 -12.28
N PHE A 182 13.37 -7.54 -10.94
CA PHE A 182 14.61 -7.80 -10.22
C PHE A 182 15.11 -9.24 -10.42
N LYS A 183 14.23 -10.24 -10.35
CA LYS A 183 14.57 -11.64 -10.62
C LYS A 183 15.05 -11.89 -12.06
N ARG A 184 14.50 -11.17 -13.03
CA ARG A 184 14.89 -11.26 -14.44
C ARG A 184 16.18 -10.50 -14.75
N GLY A 185 16.71 -9.72 -13.81
CA GLY A 185 17.89 -8.91 -14.03
C GLY A 185 17.64 -7.58 -14.75
N GLU A 186 16.38 -7.16 -14.89
CA GLU A 186 15.97 -5.89 -15.47
C GLU A 186 16.23 -4.71 -14.49
N LEU A 187 16.38 -5.02 -13.20
CA LEU A 187 16.72 -4.09 -12.14
C LEU A 187 17.98 -4.57 -11.43
N ASP A 188 18.87 -3.65 -11.11
CA ASP A 188 20.07 -3.91 -10.30
C ASP A 188 19.77 -3.90 -8.81
N GLY A 189 18.73 -3.18 -8.41
CA GLY A 189 18.29 -3.08 -7.04
C GLY A 189 16.78 -2.91 -6.90
N THR A 190 16.28 -3.28 -5.74
CA THR A 190 14.87 -3.14 -5.38
C THR A 190 14.70 -2.91 -3.89
N ARG A 191 13.51 -2.51 -3.49
CA ARG A 191 13.13 -2.40 -2.08
C ARG A 191 12.07 -3.45 -1.77
N GLU A 192 12.22 -4.11 -0.63
CA GLU A 192 11.27 -5.11 -0.15
C GLU A 192 11.04 -4.97 1.36
N ASN A 193 9.94 -5.53 1.84
CA ASN A 193 9.81 -5.83 3.26
C ASN A 193 10.55 -7.15 3.60
N PRO A 194 11.01 -7.36 4.85
CA PRO A 194 11.77 -8.55 5.22
C PRO A 194 11.03 -9.88 4.95
N ALA A 195 9.72 -9.91 5.16
CA ALA A 195 8.92 -11.11 4.96
C ALA A 195 8.81 -11.49 3.46
N ALA A 196 8.62 -10.50 2.59
CA ALA A 196 8.60 -10.72 1.15
C ALA A 196 10.00 -11.09 0.61
N PHE A 197 11.07 -10.51 1.19
CA PHE A 197 12.44 -10.84 0.81
C PHE A 197 12.82 -12.29 1.13
N LYS A 198 12.41 -12.80 2.29
CA LYS A 198 12.68 -14.20 2.68
C LYS A 198 11.96 -15.25 1.82
N LYS A 199 10.85 -14.90 1.20
CA LYS A 199 10.06 -15.80 0.34
C LYS A 199 10.57 -15.91 -1.10
N ASN A 200 11.50 -15.07 -1.50
CA ASN A 200 12.01 -14.92 -2.86
C ASN A 200 13.52 -15.16 -2.96
#